data_3b6e1f269362c221db7199710450feec
#
_entry.id   3b6e1f269362c221db7199710450feec
#
_cell.length_a   1.000
_cell.length_b   1.000
_cell.length_c   1.000
_cell.angle_alpha   90.00
_cell.angle_beta   90.00
_cell.angle_gamma   90.00
#
_symmetry.space_group_name_H-M   'P 1'
#
loop_
_entity.id
_entity.type
_entity.pdbx_description
1 polymer ?
#
loop_
_entity_poly.entity_id
_entity_poly.type
_entity_poly.pdbx_seq_one_letter_code
_entity_poly.pdbx_strand_id
1 'polypeptide(L)'
;PEIVDMQEQRRMNEAFEKRQQEVLALLADRRKKDAHARSLLERVTLAHARAEEALARLYQKKTYEITRDPEWEAAAIDPRIGAKSEGWSEIVIEHLVSDDAEWAAAKKTYYDSQELATSARQDAIAIQSEIATLTEELSVLRNRAIYRAALLFASNPFTVTMGGGDEQSGLEGV
;
A
#
# COMPACT_ATOMS: atom_id res chain seq x y z
N PRO A 1 7.16 49.08 15.59
CA PRO A 1 7.44 47.67 15.71
C PRO A 1 6.18 46.80 15.65
N GLU A 2 5.07 47.20 16.27
CA GLU A 2 3.82 46.39 16.30
C GLU A 2 3.15 46.23 14.92
N ILE A 3 3.20 47.24 14.02
CA ILE A 3 2.60 47.15 12.71
C ILE A 3 3.34 46.19 11.78
N VAL A 4 4.65 46.11 11.87
CA VAL A 4 5.48 45.19 11.11
C VAL A 4 5.23 43.76 11.58
N ASP A 5 5.07 43.55 12.88
CA ASP A 5 4.76 42.23 13.47
C ASP A 5 3.37 41.73 13.03
N MET A 6 2.37 42.59 12.98
CA MET A 6 1.03 42.22 12.48
C MET A 6 1.01 41.89 10.98
N GLN A 7 1.82 42.54 10.16
CA GLN A 7 1.91 42.23 8.72
C GLN A 7 2.64 40.91 8.50
N GLU A 8 3.67 40.65 9.27
CA GLU A 8 4.40 39.39 9.22
C GLU A 8 3.55 38.21 9.69
N GLN A 9 2.76 38.39 10.73
CA GLN A 9 1.78 37.38 11.20
C GLN A 9 0.71 37.10 10.15
N ARG A 10 0.21 38.10 9.43
CA ARG A 10 -0.75 37.88 8.33
C ARG A 10 -0.13 37.06 7.21
N ARG A 11 1.06 37.44 6.75
CA ARG A 11 1.80 36.66 5.73
C ARG A 11 2.02 35.21 6.13
N MET A 12 2.38 34.99 7.38
CA MET A 12 2.56 33.64 7.91
C MET A 12 1.23 32.85 7.92
N ASN A 13 0.12 33.47 8.31
CA ASN A 13 -1.19 32.83 8.31
C ASN A 13 -1.63 32.47 6.89
N GLU A 14 -1.50 33.38 5.94
CA GLU A 14 -1.80 33.14 4.54
C GLU A 14 -0.96 32.00 3.96
N ALA A 15 0.35 31.95 4.31
CA ALA A 15 1.21 30.87 3.88
C ALA A 15 0.79 29.50 4.46
N PHE A 16 0.35 29.47 5.73
CA PHE A 16 -0.16 28.24 6.36
C PHE A 16 -1.47 27.78 5.74
N GLU A 17 -2.41 28.67 5.52
CA GLU A 17 -3.69 28.34 4.87
C GLU A 17 -3.46 27.81 3.46
N LYS A 18 -2.60 28.48 2.70
CA LYS A 18 -2.20 28.04 1.37
C LYS A 18 -1.59 26.64 1.41
N ARG A 19 -0.65 26.40 2.31
CA ARG A 19 -0.02 25.07 2.44
C ARG A 19 -1.03 24.00 2.86
N GLN A 20 -1.95 24.30 3.76
CA GLN A 20 -3.01 23.38 4.15
C GLN A 20 -3.90 22.99 2.96
N GLN A 21 -4.26 23.94 2.11
CA GLN A 21 -5.02 23.66 0.89
C GLN A 21 -4.23 22.82 -0.11
N GLU A 22 -2.94 23.11 -0.29
CA GLU A 22 -2.05 22.31 -1.13
C GLU A 22 -1.95 20.87 -0.64
N VAL A 23 -1.78 20.65 0.66
CA VAL A 23 -1.71 19.29 1.26
C VAL A 23 -3.02 18.56 1.08
N LEU A 24 -4.16 19.21 1.26
CA LEU A 24 -5.48 18.60 1.02
C LEU A 24 -5.66 18.19 -0.45
N ALA A 25 -5.24 19.03 -1.39
CA ALA A 25 -5.29 18.70 -2.82
C ALA A 25 -4.37 17.52 -3.17
N LEU A 26 -3.15 17.49 -2.62
CA LEU A 26 -2.21 16.37 -2.78
C LEU A 26 -2.77 15.08 -2.19
N LEU A 27 -3.38 15.13 -1.00
CA LEU A 27 -4.02 13.97 -0.38
C LEU A 27 -5.15 13.41 -1.25
N ALA A 28 -5.99 14.27 -1.83
CA ALA A 28 -7.06 13.86 -2.72
C ALA A 28 -6.52 13.15 -3.97
N ASP A 29 -5.45 13.68 -4.58
CA ASP A 29 -4.76 13.05 -5.71
C ASP A 29 -4.14 11.70 -5.33
N ARG A 30 -3.41 11.64 -4.21
CA ARG A 30 -2.78 10.41 -3.75
C ARG A 30 -3.78 9.32 -3.38
N ARG A 31 -4.93 9.67 -2.81
CA ARG A 31 -6.01 8.71 -2.53
C ARG A 31 -6.61 8.11 -3.80
N LYS A 32 -6.75 8.89 -4.86
CA LYS A 32 -7.16 8.35 -6.17
C LYS A 32 -6.14 7.39 -6.74
N LYS A 33 -4.86 7.74 -6.66
CA LYS A 33 -3.75 6.87 -7.08
C LYS A 33 -3.68 5.59 -6.23
N ASP A 34 -3.90 5.67 -4.93
CA ASP A 34 -3.95 4.50 -4.03
C ASP A 34 -5.08 3.54 -4.42
N ALA A 35 -6.28 4.05 -4.69
CA ALA A 35 -7.40 3.24 -5.15
C ALA A 35 -7.08 2.52 -6.47
N HIS A 36 -6.45 3.22 -7.42
CA HIS A 36 -6.01 2.62 -8.68
C HIS A 36 -4.91 1.58 -8.47
N ALA A 37 -3.92 1.88 -7.65
CA ALA A 37 -2.81 0.97 -7.34
C ALA A 37 -3.29 -0.30 -6.64
N ARG A 38 -4.25 -0.20 -5.72
CA ARG A 38 -4.89 -1.38 -5.08
C ARG A 38 -5.63 -2.24 -6.08
N SER A 39 -6.43 -1.65 -6.96
CA SER A 39 -7.14 -2.38 -8.01
C SER A 39 -6.17 -3.09 -8.98
N LEU A 40 -5.05 -2.44 -9.31
CA LEU A 40 -4.02 -3.07 -10.12
C LEU A 40 -3.35 -4.22 -9.37
N LEU A 41 -2.99 -4.01 -8.10
CA LEU A 41 -2.36 -5.04 -7.26
C LEU A 41 -3.26 -6.29 -7.14
N GLU A 42 -4.55 -6.13 -6.93
CA GLU A 42 -5.50 -7.25 -6.90
C GLU A 42 -5.48 -8.04 -8.19
N ARG A 43 -5.54 -7.34 -9.34
CA ARG A 43 -5.53 -7.99 -10.66
C ARG A 43 -4.24 -8.75 -10.95
N VAL A 44 -3.08 -8.14 -10.66
CA VAL A 44 -1.79 -8.80 -10.92
C VAL A 44 -1.53 -9.94 -9.94
N THR A 45 -1.98 -9.83 -8.69
CA THR A 45 -1.89 -10.90 -7.70
C THR A 45 -2.74 -12.10 -8.11
N LEU A 46 -3.95 -11.86 -8.61
CA LEU A 46 -4.82 -12.92 -9.14
C LEU A 46 -4.21 -13.58 -10.40
N ALA A 47 -3.64 -12.77 -11.30
CA ALA A 47 -2.95 -13.30 -12.49
C ALA A 47 -1.76 -14.17 -12.11
N HIS A 48 -0.98 -13.75 -11.11
CA HIS A 48 0.15 -14.53 -10.60
C HIS A 48 -0.32 -15.86 -9.98
N ALA A 49 -1.36 -15.85 -9.15
CA ALA A 49 -1.92 -17.07 -8.57
C ALA A 49 -2.42 -18.07 -9.65
N ARG A 50 -3.04 -17.55 -10.71
CA ARG A 50 -3.44 -18.37 -11.86
C ARG A 50 -2.25 -18.95 -12.62
N ALA A 51 -1.19 -18.18 -12.80
CA ALA A 51 0.04 -18.66 -13.45
C ALA A 51 0.74 -19.73 -12.61
N GLU A 52 0.76 -19.59 -11.30
CA GLU A 52 1.27 -20.58 -10.35
C GLU A 52 0.49 -21.90 -10.42
N GLU A 53 -0.85 -21.81 -10.41
CA GLU A 53 -1.71 -22.99 -10.54
C GLU A 53 -1.55 -23.66 -11.89
N ALA A 54 -1.47 -22.91 -12.98
CA ALA A 54 -1.25 -23.42 -14.32
C ALA A 54 0.10 -24.13 -14.44
N LEU A 55 1.14 -23.57 -13.83
CA LEU A 55 2.47 -24.17 -13.79
C LEU A 55 2.46 -25.51 -13.02
N ALA A 56 1.81 -25.57 -11.86
CA ALA A 56 1.68 -26.79 -11.07
C ALA A 56 0.90 -27.89 -11.81
N ARG A 57 -0.19 -27.54 -12.47
CA ARG A 57 -0.99 -28.47 -13.30
C ARG A 57 -0.18 -29.00 -14.50
N LEU A 58 0.59 -28.13 -15.12
CA LEU A 58 1.44 -28.50 -16.25
C LEU A 58 2.54 -29.47 -15.81
N TYR A 59 3.15 -29.23 -14.67
CA TYR A 59 4.16 -30.13 -14.09
C TYR A 59 3.57 -31.54 -13.86
N GLN A 60 2.39 -31.63 -13.27
CA GLN A 60 1.70 -32.89 -13.05
C GLN A 60 1.38 -33.62 -14.37
N LYS A 61 0.90 -32.88 -15.37
CA LYS A 61 0.62 -33.42 -16.71
C LYS A 61 1.89 -33.97 -17.36
N LYS A 62 2.97 -33.20 -17.36
CA LYS A 62 4.25 -33.63 -17.95
C LYS A 62 4.86 -34.82 -17.23
N THR A 63 4.81 -34.81 -15.91
CA THR A 63 5.24 -35.98 -15.10
C THR A 63 4.46 -37.23 -15.47
N TYR A 64 3.14 -37.11 -15.62
CA TYR A 64 2.29 -38.22 -16.02
C TYR A 64 2.62 -38.75 -17.44
N GLU A 65 2.86 -37.84 -18.40
CA GLU A 65 3.28 -38.19 -19.75
C GLU A 65 4.63 -38.90 -19.77
N ILE A 66 5.62 -38.39 -19.04
CA ILE A 66 6.96 -38.96 -18.92
C ILE A 66 6.92 -40.39 -18.31
N THR A 67 6.18 -40.56 -17.23
CA THR A 67 6.12 -41.86 -16.52
C THR A 67 5.33 -42.93 -17.30
N ARG A 68 4.59 -42.57 -18.32
CA ARG A 68 3.92 -43.49 -19.24
C ARG A 68 4.68 -43.82 -20.49
N ASP A 69 5.78 -43.11 -20.75
CA ASP A 69 6.65 -43.42 -21.88
C ASP A 69 7.31 -44.80 -21.66
N PRO A 70 7.30 -45.69 -22.68
CA PRO A 70 7.99 -47.00 -22.58
C PRO A 70 9.48 -46.90 -22.23
N GLU A 71 10.13 -45.79 -22.59
CA GLU A 71 11.56 -45.56 -22.28
C GLU A 71 11.79 -45.15 -20.81
N TRP A 72 10.72 -44.82 -20.10
CA TRP A 72 10.81 -44.41 -18.69
C TRP A 72 11.42 -45.45 -17.79
N GLU A 73 11.11 -46.73 -18.01
CA GLU A 73 11.62 -47.82 -17.20
C GLU A 73 13.15 -47.87 -17.20
N ALA A 74 13.78 -47.59 -18.33
CA ALA A 74 15.24 -47.54 -18.44
C ALA A 74 15.80 -46.22 -17.85
N ALA A 75 15.15 -45.09 -18.08
CA ALA A 75 15.55 -43.75 -17.58
C ALA A 75 15.49 -43.68 -16.04
N ALA A 76 14.55 -44.40 -15.41
CA ALA A 76 14.35 -44.40 -13.97
C ALA A 76 15.41 -45.24 -13.20
N ILE A 77 16.30 -45.94 -13.89
CA ILE A 77 17.40 -46.70 -13.28
C ILE A 77 18.54 -45.73 -12.93
N ASP A 78 18.88 -45.64 -11.64
CA ASP A 78 20.02 -44.88 -11.18
C ASP A 78 21.33 -45.57 -11.64
N PRO A 79 22.15 -44.92 -12.48
CA PRO A 79 23.35 -45.56 -13.00
C PRO A 79 24.41 -45.83 -11.92
N ARG A 80 24.31 -45.21 -10.76
CA ARG A 80 25.23 -45.38 -9.64
C ARG A 80 24.99 -46.69 -8.87
N ILE A 81 23.74 -47.15 -8.84
CA ILE A 81 23.32 -48.32 -8.08
C ILE A 81 22.75 -49.45 -8.96
N GLY A 82 22.49 -49.19 -10.24
CA GLY A 82 21.90 -50.13 -11.19
C GLY A 82 20.45 -50.53 -10.88
N ALA A 83 19.73 -49.75 -10.10
CA ALA A 83 18.36 -50.00 -9.67
C ALA A 83 17.52 -48.72 -9.67
N LYS A 84 16.18 -48.86 -9.65
CA LYS A 84 15.28 -47.74 -9.49
C LYS A 84 15.46 -47.12 -8.10
N SER A 85 15.58 -45.80 -8.07
CA SER A 85 15.52 -45.01 -6.83
C SER A 85 14.61 -43.81 -7.01
N GLU A 86 13.86 -43.45 -5.98
CA GLU A 86 12.93 -42.34 -5.98
C GLU A 86 13.65 -41.03 -6.29
N GLY A 87 14.77 -40.76 -5.62
CA GLY A 87 15.55 -39.53 -5.83
C GLY A 87 16.12 -39.39 -7.24
N TRP A 88 16.52 -40.50 -7.89
CA TRP A 88 16.96 -40.46 -9.28
C TRP A 88 15.79 -40.21 -10.24
N SER A 89 14.66 -40.86 -9.99
CA SER A 89 13.43 -40.64 -10.79
C SER A 89 12.99 -39.19 -10.77
N GLU A 90 13.00 -38.53 -9.61
CA GLU A 90 12.71 -37.09 -9.49
C GLU A 90 13.68 -36.23 -10.30
N ILE A 91 14.99 -36.49 -10.22
CA ILE A 91 16.01 -35.75 -10.99
C ILE A 91 15.75 -35.86 -12.51
N VAL A 92 15.45 -37.08 -12.98
CA VAL A 92 15.19 -37.32 -14.42
C VAL A 92 13.90 -36.61 -14.86
N ILE A 93 12.85 -36.67 -14.06
CA ILE A 93 11.59 -35.96 -14.36
C ILE A 93 11.85 -34.45 -14.44
N GLU A 94 12.51 -33.87 -13.46
CA GLU A 94 12.84 -32.44 -13.46
C GLU A 94 13.65 -32.02 -14.68
N HIS A 95 14.62 -32.85 -15.07
CA HIS A 95 15.43 -32.58 -16.27
C HIS A 95 14.60 -32.62 -17.55
N LEU A 96 13.79 -33.67 -17.72
CA LEU A 96 12.94 -33.80 -18.92
C LEU A 96 11.86 -32.75 -19.00
N VAL A 97 11.28 -32.34 -17.86
CA VAL A 97 10.32 -31.23 -17.81
C VAL A 97 11.00 -29.91 -18.13
N SER A 98 12.23 -29.68 -17.65
CA SER A 98 13.00 -28.46 -17.91
C SER A 98 13.32 -28.25 -19.40
N ASP A 99 13.46 -29.31 -20.15
CA ASP A 99 13.72 -29.27 -21.60
C ASP A 99 12.45 -29.06 -22.43
N ASP A 100 11.27 -29.13 -21.82
CA ASP A 100 9.98 -28.97 -22.50
C ASP A 100 9.68 -27.51 -22.81
N ALA A 101 9.36 -27.19 -24.06
CA ALA A 101 9.11 -25.82 -24.50
C ALA A 101 7.84 -25.22 -23.89
N GLU A 102 6.78 -26.03 -23.67
CA GLU A 102 5.55 -25.60 -23.03
C GLU A 102 5.78 -25.24 -21.56
N TRP A 103 6.59 -26.03 -20.86
CA TRP A 103 7.03 -25.75 -19.50
C TRP A 103 7.85 -24.45 -19.41
N ALA A 104 8.82 -24.25 -20.31
CA ALA A 104 9.62 -23.06 -20.36
C ALA A 104 8.78 -21.79 -20.57
N ALA A 105 7.77 -21.86 -21.44
CA ALA A 105 6.83 -20.77 -21.66
C ALA A 105 5.95 -20.48 -20.45
N ALA A 106 5.41 -21.52 -19.80
CA ALA A 106 4.61 -21.37 -18.58
C ALA A 106 5.44 -20.81 -17.42
N LYS A 107 6.68 -21.26 -17.28
CA LYS A 107 7.63 -20.76 -16.27
C LYS A 107 7.97 -19.30 -16.49
N LYS A 108 8.15 -18.88 -17.74
CA LYS A 108 8.34 -17.46 -18.09
C LYS A 108 7.13 -16.63 -17.68
N THR A 109 5.92 -17.07 -18.01
CA THR A 109 4.66 -16.40 -17.62
C THR A 109 4.54 -16.27 -16.10
N TYR A 110 4.92 -17.30 -15.37
CA TYR A 110 4.94 -17.28 -13.88
C TYR A 110 5.89 -16.20 -13.36
N TYR A 111 7.14 -16.16 -13.84
CA TYR A 111 8.10 -15.16 -13.38
C TYR A 111 7.74 -13.75 -13.80
N ASP A 112 7.24 -13.55 -15.02
CA ASP A 112 6.78 -12.23 -15.49
C ASP A 112 5.61 -11.73 -14.60
N SER A 113 4.67 -12.60 -14.25
CA SER A 113 3.56 -12.26 -13.36
C SER A 113 4.00 -11.97 -11.92
N GLN A 114 5.01 -12.68 -11.42
CA GLN A 114 5.61 -12.46 -10.12
C GLN A 114 6.28 -11.08 -10.04
N GLU A 115 7.03 -10.72 -11.07
CA GLU A 115 7.69 -9.42 -11.17
C GLU A 115 6.67 -8.27 -11.19
N LEU A 116 5.60 -8.41 -12.00
CA LEU A 116 4.51 -7.43 -12.04
C LEU A 116 3.81 -7.29 -10.69
N ALA A 117 3.53 -8.38 -10.00
CA ALA A 117 2.89 -8.36 -8.68
C ALA A 117 3.81 -7.70 -7.63
N THR A 118 5.11 -7.95 -7.69
CA THR A 118 6.09 -7.34 -6.80
C THR A 118 6.20 -5.84 -7.04
N SER A 119 6.29 -5.40 -8.29
CA SER A 119 6.32 -3.99 -8.67
C SER A 119 5.06 -3.26 -8.24
N ALA A 120 3.87 -3.81 -8.52
CA ALA A 120 2.61 -3.22 -8.11
C ALA A 120 2.47 -3.10 -6.59
N ARG A 121 3.01 -4.05 -5.83
CA ARG A 121 3.05 -3.99 -4.37
C ARG A 121 3.95 -2.86 -3.86
N GLN A 122 5.13 -2.69 -4.47
CA GLN A 122 6.06 -1.62 -4.12
C GLN A 122 5.45 -0.25 -4.41
N ASP A 123 4.79 -0.09 -5.56
CA ASP A 123 4.10 1.16 -5.92
C ASP A 123 2.97 1.48 -4.94
N ALA A 124 2.16 0.50 -4.55
CA ALA A 124 1.10 0.68 -3.57
C ALA A 124 1.65 1.10 -2.20
N ILE A 125 2.74 0.49 -1.74
CA ILE A 125 3.41 0.84 -0.47
C ILE A 125 3.96 2.27 -0.54
N ALA A 126 4.58 2.67 -1.65
CA ALA A 126 5.12 4.01 -1.84
C ALA A 126 4.01 5.07 -1.76
N ILE A 127 2.88 4.85 -2.43
CA ILE A 127 1.72 5.76 -2.38
C ILE A 127 1.15 5.85 -0.96
N GLN A 128 1.02 4.74 -0.26
CA GLN A 128 0.55 4.73 1.13
C GLN A 128 1.49 5.48 2.08
N SER A 129 2.80 5.36 1.87
CA SER A 129 3.81 6.11 2.62
C SER A 129 3.69 7.62 2.38
N GLU A 130 3.47 8.05 1.13
CA GLU A 130 3.22 9.45 0.80
C GLU A 130 1.94 9.97 1.47
N ILE A 131 0.86 9.20 1.45
CA ILE A 131 -0.40 9.55 2.13
C ILE A 131 -0.19 9.70 3.63
N ALA A 132 0.55 8.79 4.27
CA ALA A 132 0.86 8.88 5.68
C ALA A 132 1.64 10.16 6.03
N THR A 133 2.66 10.50 5.25
CA THR A 133 3.46 11.72 5.42
C THR A 133 2.61 12.98 5.26
N LEU A 134 1.77 13.06 4.23
CA LEU A 134 0.88 14.20 4.01
C LEU A 134 -0.20 14.32 5.11
N THR A 135 -0.70 13.19 5.61
CA THR A 135 -1.67 13.17 6.71
C THR A 135 -1.04 13.69 8.00
N GLU A 136 0.20 13.34 8.28
CA GLU A 136 0.95 13.84 9.42
C GLU A 136 1.21 15.35 9.29
N GLU A 137 1.65 15.82 8.12
CA GLU A 137 1.83 17.25 7.84
C GLU A 137 0.53 18.02 8.05
N LEU A 138 -0.60 17.50 7.55
CA LEU A 138 -1.92 18.11 7.74
C LEU A 138 -2.29 18.20 9.22
N SER A 139 -2.02 17.17 10.00
CA SER A 139 -2.23 17.15 11.44
C SER A 139 -1.43 18.25 12.15
N VAL A 140 -0.15 18.40 11.81
CA VAL A 140 0.71 19.44 12.34
C VAL A 140 0.18 20.85 11.99
N LEU A 141 -0.24 21.07 10.75
CA LEU A 141 -0.81 22.35 10.31
C LEU A 141 -2.11 22.68 11.05
N ARG A 142 -2.99 21.70 11.23
CA ARG A 142 -4.24 21.86 12.00
C ARG A 142 -3.98 22.16 13.47
N ASN A 143 -3.06 21.46 14.11
CA ASN A 143 -2.69 21.70 15.51
C ASN A 143 -2.11 23.10 15.71
N ARG A 144 -1.31 23.59 14.77
CA ARG A 144 -0.80 24.96 14.81
C ARG A 144 -1.92 25.99 14.66
N ALA A 145 -2.90 25.75 13.81
CA ALA A 145 -4.05 26.63 13.65
C ALA A 145 -4.90 26.68 14.93
N ILE A 146 -5.14 25.56 15.59
CA ILE A 146 -5.85 25.47 16.87
C ILE A 146 -5.10 26.21 17.96
N TYR A 147 -3.78 25.99 18.07
CA TYR A 147 -2.95 26.66 19.06
C TYR A 147 -2.98 28.19 18.90
N ARG A 148 -2.91 28.68 17.67
CA ARG A 148 -3.02 30.11 17.36
C ARG A 148 -4.39 30.69 17.71
N ALA A 149 -5.46 29.98 17.38
CA ALA A 149 -6.81 30.38 17.75
C ALA A 149 -6.93 30.50 19.28
N ALA A 150 -6.41 29.53 20.02
CA ALA A 150 -6.39 29.56 21.48
C ALA A 150 -5.61 30.75 22.05
N LEU A 151 -4.45 31.08 21.47
CA LEU A 151 -3.67 32.25 21.86
C LEU A 151 -4.41 33.58 21.58
N LEU A 152 -5.10 33.68 20.45
CA LEU A 152 -5.90 34.87 20.11
C LEU A 152 -7.07 35.03 21.07
N PHE A 153 -7.73 33.98 21.48
CA PHE A 153 -8.78 34.02 22.51
C PHE A 153 -8.22 34.40 23.87
N ALA A 154 -7.07 33.87 24.27
CA ALA A 154 -6.42 34.17 25.55
C ALA A 154 -5.90 35.61 25.64
N SER A 155 -5.50 36.22 24.49
CA SER A 155 -5.01 37.60 24.44
C SER A 155 -6.10 38.65 24.27
N ASN A 156 -7.38 38.29 24.16
CA ASN A 156 -8.51 39.19 23.97
C ASN A 156 -9.40 39.23 25.24
N PRO A 157 -9.10 40.08 26.25
CA PRO A 157 -9.81 40.08 27.52
C PRO A 157 -11.25 40.60 27.44
N PHE A 158 -11.68 41.06 26.27
CA PHE A 158 -13.04 41.66 26.08
C PHE A 158 -14.14 40.64 25.78
N THR A 159 -13.85 39.36 25.64
CA THR A 159 -14.88 38.37 25.31
C THR A 159 -15.41 37.59 26.50
N VAL A 160 -15.05 37.90 27.75
CA VAL A 160 -15.52 37.22 28.97
C VAL A 160 -16.27 38.14 29.91
N THR A 161 -16.92 39.18 29.43
CA THR A 161 -18.07 39.75 30.13
C THR A 161 -19.36 39.15 29.59
N MET A 162 -19.51 37.88 29.77
CA MET A 162 -20.83 37.26 29.81
C MET A 162 -21.55 37.77 31.05
N GLY A 163 -22.62 38.48 30.80
CA GLY A 163 -23.47 39.10 31.79
C GLY A 163 -23.70 38.31 33.06
N GLY A 164 -23.13 38.82 34.12
CA GLY A 164 -23.70 38.68 35.42
C GLY A 164 -24.98 39.49 35.43
N GLY A 165 -26.09 38.88 35.07
CA GLY A 165 -27.39 39.43 35.32
C GLY A 165 -27.62 39.47 36.82
N ASP A 166 -27.51 40.68 37.39
CA ASP A 166 -28.05 40.99 38.69
C ASP A 166 -29.58 40.79 38.64
N GLU A 167 -30.06 39.64 38.97
CA GLU A 167 -31.43 39.45 39.47
C GLU A 167 -31.42 39.68 40.97
N GLN A 168 -31.39 40.94 41.35
CA GLN A 168 -31.98 41.36 42.62
C GLN A 168 -33.48 41.58 42.38
N SER A 169 -34.25 40.54 42.52
CA SER A 169 -35.69 40.67 42.78
C SER A 169 -35.87 40.95 44.27
N GLY A 170 -36.15 42.21 44.56
CA GLY A 170 -36.66 42.63 45.83
C GLY A 170 -37.99 41.92 46.13
N LEU A 171 -38.03 41.21 47.21
CA LEU A 171 -39.25 40.84 47.94
C LEU A 171 -39.33 41.80 49.10
N GLU A 172 -40.13 42.84 48.96
CA GLU A 172 -40.72 43.53 50.06
C GLU A 172 -42.24 43.61 49.88
N GLY A 173 -42.91 43.12 50.85
CA GLY A 173 -44.08 43.77 51.37
C GLY A 173 -45.45 43.09 51.24
N VAL A 174 -45.94 42.67 52.41
CA VAL A 174 -47.24 42.51 52.97
C VAL A 174 -47.86 41.13 52.90
#